data_e7645f4a094082abec71cfbf22a3d3f4
#
_entry.id   e7645f4a094082abec71cfbf22a3d3f4
#
_cell.length_a   1.000
_cell.length_b   1.000
_cell.length_c   1.000
_cell.angle_alpha   90.00
_cell.angle_beta   90.00
_cell.angle_gamma   90.00
#
_symmetry.space_group_name_H-M   'P 1'
#
loop_
_entity.id
_entity.type
_entity.pdbx_description
1 polymer ?
#
loop_
_entity_poly.entity_id
_entity_poly.type
_entity_poly.pdbx_seq_one_letter_code
_entity_poly.pdbx_strand_id
1 'polypeptide(L)'
;MEAIQSFFANPDIAYLLLILGFLGILFEAATPGVTFPGAVGTVSLLLSIYSMSLLPVNVTGLVLITIGFILFILEVKVTSFGILTFFGLLFYIFGSIYLFDSGVNMNVSPALIVASSLILAAFTIFLLYLGLKAQRNRKASGTNALIGRQGIALQDMFPNTQSEVKIMGEHWRAISNEFIKEGETVIVKNIKDLTLIVEKIH
;
A
#
# COMPACT_ATOMS: atom_id res chain seq x y z
N MET A 1 30.13 -28.21 9.55
CA MET A 1 29.80 -26.88 10.11
C MET A 1 30.53 -25.77 9.38
N GLU A 2 31.79 -25.94 9.00
CA GLU A 2 32.60 -24.92 8.30
C GLU A 2 32.01 -24.45 6.97
N ALA A 3 31.45 -25.34 6.16
CA ALA A 3 30.82 -24.98 4.88
C ALA A 3 29.58 -24.08 5.03
N ILE A 4 28.81 -24.26 6.10
CA ILE A 4 27.64 -23.41 6.36
C ILE A 4 28.11 -22.03 6.85
N GLN A 5 29.08 -21.97 7.71
CA GLN A 5 29.64 -20.69 8.18
C GLN A 5 30.31 -19.91 7.05
N SER A 6 31.07 -20.57 6.16
CA SER A 6 31.67 -19.91 5.00
C SER A 6 30.63 -19.37 4.00
N PHE A 7 29.50 -20.04 3.85
CA PHE A 7 28.39 -19.55 3.04
C PHE A 7 27.78 -18.25 3.64
N PHE A 8 27.49 -18.24 4.94
CA PHE A 8 26.93 -17.04 5.59
C PHE A 8 27.97 -15.93 5.83
N ALA A 9 29.26 -16.23 5.86
CA ALA A 9 30.35 -15.25 5.95
C ALA A 9 30.63 -14.55 4.60
N ASN A 10 29.66 -14.52 3.68
CA ASN A 10 29.78 -13.85 2.40
C ASN A 10 28.98 -12.54 2.43
N PRO A 11 29.61 -11.35 2.15
CA PRO A 11 28.93 -10.06 2.14
C PRO A 11 27.72 -10.00 1.22
N ASP A 12 27.80 -10.62 0.03
CA ASP A 12 26.70 -10.61 -0.94
C ASP A 12 25.51 -11.44 -0.43
N ILE A 13 25.75 -12.55 0.27
CA ILE A 13 24.68 -13.36 0.86
C ILE A 13 24.00 -12.60 2.02
N ALA A 14 24.79 -12.00 2.92
CA ALA A 14 24.27 -11.18 4.01
C ALA A 14 23.38 -10.06 3.49
N TYR A 15 23.83 -9.39 2.43
CA TYR A 15 23.13 -8.28 1.80
C TYR A 15 21.86 -8.72 1.04
N LEU A 16 21.92 -9.83 0.29
CA LEU A 16 20.73 -10.40 -0.36
C LEU A 16 19.63 -10.77 0.64
N LEU A 17 20.02 -11.40 1.75
CA LEU A 17 19.09 -11.73 2.83
C LEU A 17 18.47 -10.48 3.46
N LEU A 18 19.25 -9.40 3.62
CA LEU A 18 18.77 -8.10 4.11
C LEU A 18 17.71 -7.52 3.18
N ILE A 19 17.99 -7.50 1.86
CA ILE A 19 17.07 -6.96 0.87
C ILE A 19 15.78 -7.80 0.80
N LEU A 20 15.91 -9.13 0.72
CA LEU A 20 14.78 -10.04 0.68
C LEU A 20 13.91 -9.88 1.93
N GLY A 21 14.56 -9.75 3.08
CA GLY A 21 13.90 -9.51 4.35
C GLY A 21 13.12 -8.20 4.37
N PHE A 22 13.77 -7.14 3.92
CA PHE A 22 13.12 -5.82 3.84
C PHE A 22 11.95 -5.79 2.84
N LEU A 23 12.11 -6.37 1.65
CA LEU A 23 11.04 -6.44 0.64
C LEU A 23 9.81 -7.18 1.16
N GLY A 24 10.01 -8.28 1.91
CA GLY A 24 8.92 -9.03 2.53
C GLY A 24 8.13 -8.18 3.55
N ILE A 25 8.86 -7.46 4.42
CA ILE A 25 8.24 -6.57 5.42
C ILE A 25 7.57 -5.37 4.74
N LEU A 26 8.19 -4.78 3.73
CA LEU A 26 7.62 -3.65 2.98
C LEU A 26 6.31 -4.06 2.29
N PHE A 27 6.27 -5.26 1.71
CA PHE A 27 5.06 -5.80 1.09
C PHE A 27 3.93 -5.97 2.11
N GLU A 28 4.20 -6.56 3.28
CA GLU A 28 3.21 -6.73 4.34
C GLU A 28 2.72 -5.38 4.88
N ALA A 29 3.62 -4.41 5.05
CA ALA A 29 3.26 -3.05 5.48
C ALA A 29 2.33 -2.34 4.48
N ALA A 30 2.46 -2.67 3.18
CA ALA A 30 1.64 -2.11 2.10
C ALA A 30 0.30 -2.84 1.92
N THR A 31 0.25 -4.14 2.23
CA THR A 31 -0.92 -5.01 2.00
C THR A 31 -1.32 -5.74 3.28
N PRO A 32 -1.96 -5.06 4.25
CA PRO A 32 -2.34 -5.67 5.51
C PRO A 32 -3.32 -6.84 5.28
N GLY A 33 -3.02 -7.98 5.93
CA GLY A 33 -3.79 -9.23 5.80
C GLY A 33 -3.09 -10.33 4.99
N VAL A 34 -1.96 -10.04 4.34
CA VAL A 34 -1.13 -11.04 3.64
C VAL A 34 0.13 -11.29 4.47
N THR A 35 0.10 -12.25 5.39
CA THR A 35 1.18 -12.50 6.37
C THR A 35 2.37 -13.29 5.83
N PHE A 36 2.20 -14.05 4.74
CA PHE A 36 3.25 -14.93 4.22
C PHE A 36 4.54 -14.19 3.79
N PRO A 37 4.49 -13.10 3.01
CA PRO A 37 5.72 -12.38 2.62
C PRO A 37 6.48 -11.79 3.80
N GLY A 38 5.78 -11.28 4.81
CA GLY A 38 6.40 -10.74 6.01
C GLY A 38 7.04 -11.81 6.88
N ALA A 39 6.44 -13.00 6.98
CA ALA A 39 7.05 -14.13 7.69
C ALA A 39 8.37 -14.56 7.01
N VAL A 40 8.39 -14.71 5.68
CA VAL A 40 9.60 -14.98 4.92
C VAL A 40 10.61 -13.83 5.10
N GLY A 41 10.13 -12.59 5.05
CA GLY A 41 10.95 -11.39 5.27
C GLY A 41 11.62 -11.39 6.63
N THR A 42 10.88 -11.70 7.69
CA THR A 42 11.41 -11.77 9.07
C THR A 42 12.49 -12.84 9.20
N VAL A 43 12.25 -14.04 8.67
CA VAL A 43 13.27 -15.11 8.69
C VAL A 43 14.52 -14.68 7.93
N SER A 44 14.35 -14.06 6.75
CA SER A 44 15.49 -13.55 5.96
C SER A 44 16.29 -12.48 6.71
N LEU A 45 15.62 -11.56 7.43
CA LEU A 45 16.31 -10.57 8.27
C LEU A 45 17.09 -11.21 9.41
N LEU A 46 16.54 -12.21 10.09
CA LEU A 46 17.23 -12.93 11.16
C LEU A 46 18.47 -13.63 10.62
N LEU A 47 18.37 -14.27 9.45
CA LEU A 47 19.52 -14.89 8.78
C LEU A 47 20.54 -13.84 8.32
N SER A 48 20.09 -12.67 7.84
CA SER A 48 20.98 -11.56 7.50
C SER A 48 21.75 -11.05 8.72
N ILE A 49 21.09 -10.87 9.85
CA ILE A 49 21.73 -10.44 11.12
C ILE A 49 22.77 -11.48 11.56
N TYR A 50 22.43 -12.77 11.48
CA TYR A 50 23.39 -13.83 11.75
C TYR A 50 24.59 -13.76 10.80
N SER A 51 24.35 -13.62 9.50
CA SER A 51 25.40 -13.49 8.49
C SER A 51 26.29 -12.28 8.75
N MET A 52 25.70 -11.12 9.07
CA MET A 52 26.41 -9.89 9.41
C MET A 52 27.25 -10.03 10.68
N SER A 53 26.85 -10.85 11.64
CA SER A 53 27.64 -11.09 12.87
C SER A 53 28.97 -11.81 12.59
N LEU A 54 29.13 -12.45 11.42
CA LEU A 54 30.31 -13.10 10.97
C LEU A 54 31.23 -12.19 10.12
N LEU A 55 30.82 -10.96 9.85
CA LEU A 55 31.46 -10.02 8.94
C LEU A 55 31.84 -8.71 9.65
N PRO A 56 32.88 -8.00 9.18
CA PRO A 56 33.25 -6.67 9.71
C PRO A 56 32.24 -5.61 9.25
N VAL A 57 31.08 -5.52 9.92
CA VAL A 57 30.01 -4.58 9.59
C VAL A 57 30.36 -3.19 10.07
N ASN A 58 30.25 -2.20 9.19
CA ASN A 58 30.34 -0.80 9.52
C ASN A 58 28.99 -0.26 10.03
N VAL A 59 28.98 0.22 11.26
CA VAL A 59 27.78 0.76 11.91
C VAL A 59 27.19 1.93 11.13
N THR A 60 28.01 2.80 10.54
CA THR A 60 27.55 3.94 9.75
C THR A 60 26.77 3.48 8.53
N GLY A 61 27.28 2.48 7.78
CA GLY A 61 26.60 1.90 6.63
C GLY A 61 25.25 1.28 7.03
N LEU A 62 25.24 0.52 8.14
CA LEU A 62 24.01 -0.10 8.64
C LEU A 62 22.95 0.93 9.06
N VAL A 63 23.36 2.00 9.73
CA VAL A 63 22.45 3.10 10.13
C VAL A 63 21.87 3.80 8.89
N LEU A 64 22.69 4.07 7.88
CA LEU A 64 22.22 4.69 6.62
C LEU A 64 21.19 3.81 5.90
N ILE A 65 21.45 2.50 5.76
CA ILE A 65 20.50 1.55 5.18
C ILE A 65 19.19 1.53 5.99
N THR A 66 19.28 1.52 7.31
CA THR A 66 18.10 1.51 8.18
C THR A 66 17.26 2.78 8.00
N ILE A 67 17.89 3.96 7.91
CA ILE A 67 17.19 5.21 7.58
C ILE A 67 16.51 5.10 6.21
N GLY A 68 17.24 4.60 5.20
CA GLY A 68 16.66 4.36 3.86
C GLY A 68 15.42 3.48 3.91
N PHE A 69 15.46 2.39 4.65
CA PHE A 69 14.34 1.47 4.83
C PHE A 69 13.14 2.12 5.54
N ILE A 70 13.40 2.92 6.57
CA ILE A 70 12.34 3.68 7.26
C ILE A 70 11.66 4.64 6.27
N LEU A 71 12.43 5.34 5.42
CA LEU A 71 11.89 6.25 4.43
C LEU A 71 11.02 5.55 3.38
N PHE A 72 11.39 4.34 2.93
CA PHE A 72 10.54 3.52 2.05
C PHE A 72 9.22 3.11 2.72
N ILE A 73 9.25 2.71 3.98
CA ILE A 73 8.04 2.35 4.73
C ILE A 73 7.14 3.58 4.91
N LEU A 74 7.72 4.74 5.22
CA LEU A 74 7.00 5.99 5.35
C LEU A 74 6.34 6.42 4.04
N GLU A 75 7.03 6.27 2.90
CA GLU A 75 6.46 6.56 1.57
C GLU A 75 5.17 5.80 1.31
N VAL A 76 5.14 4.49 1.63
CA VAL A 76 3.95 3.66 1.45
C VAL A 76 2.77 4.14 2.30
N LYS A 77 3.05 4.70 3.49
CA LYS A 77 2.00 5.17 4.42
C LYS A 77 1.57 6.62 4.20
N VAL A 78 2.52 7.50 3.85
CA VAL A 78 2.30 8.96 3.82
C VAL A 78 2.07 9.48 2.39
N THR A 79 2.38 8.70 1.35
CA THR A 79 2.27 9.08 -0.07
C THR A 79 2.84 10.47 -0.37
N SER A 80 4.17 10.59 -0.27
CA SER A 80 4.89 11.86 -0.54
C SER A 80 5.22 12.08 -2.01
N PHE A 81 4.55 11.37 -2.92
CA PHE A 81 4.77 11.42 -4.37
C PHE A 81 6.21 11.07 -4.80
N GLY A 82 6.89 10.22 -4.03
CA GLY A 82 8.22 9.72 -4.36
C GLY A 82 9.37 10.47 -3.71
N ILE A 83 9.14 11.55 -2.97
CA ILE A 83 10.20 12.31 -2.31
C ILE A 83 10.93 11.45 -1.28
N LEU A 84 10.19 10.72 -0.43
CA LEU A 84 10.80 9.84 0.56
C LEU A 84 11.50 8.64 -0.10
N THR A 85 10.98 8.14 -1.23
CA THR A 85 11.65 7.10 -2.04
C THR A 85 12.99 7.60 -2.56
N PHE A 86 13.06 8.83 -3.07
CA PHE A 86 14.30 9.42 -3.58
C PHE A 86 15.38 9.51 -2.49
N PHE A 87 15.04 10.10 -1.34
CA PHE A 87 15.98 10.16 -0.22
C PHE A 87 16.28 8.77 0.37
N GLY A 88 15.29 7.88 0.43
CA GLY A 88 15.46 6.49 0.83
C GLY A 88 16.49 5.77 -0.02
N LEU A 89 16.44 5.93 -1.35
CA LEU A 89 17.44 5.39 -2.28
C LEU A 89 18.84 5.97 -2.04
N LEU A 90 18.96 7.28 -1.82
CA LEU A 90 20.24 7.90 -1.52
C LEU A 90 20.86 7.29 -0.26
N PHE A 91 20.12 7.25 0.85
CA PHE A 91 20.62 6.67 2.10
C PHE A 91 20.93 5.18 1.96
N TYR A 92 20.09 4.43 1.23
CA TYR A 92 20.31 3.02 0.96
C TYR A 92 21.58 2.77 0.15
N ILE A 93 21.80 3.51 -0.96
CA ILE A 93 23.00 3.34 -1.81
C ILE A 93 24.27 3.69 -1.05
N PHE A 94 24.32 4.86 -0.39
CA PHE A 94 25.47 5.23 0.41
C PHE A 94 25.70 4.25 1.55
N GLY A 95 24.65 3.84 2.24
CA GLY A 95 24.75 2.83 3.29
C GLY A 95 25.28 1.49 2.80
N SER A 96 24.86 1.06 1.60
CA SER A 96 25.33 -0.19 0.99
C SER A 96 26.81 -0.15 0.61
N ILE A 97 27.30 1.00 0.14
CA ILE A 97 28.72 1.19 -0.19
C ILE A 97 29.58 1.10 1.08
N TYR A 98 29.07 1.64 2.19
CA TYR A 98 29.81 1.68 3.47
C TYR A 98 29.41 0.55 4.43
N LEU A 99 28.63 -0.45 4.00
CA LEU A 99 28.09 -1.49 4.90
C LEU A 99 29.18 -2.38 5.50
N PHE A 100 30.21 -2.69 4.72
CA PHE A 100 31.36 -3.49 5.20
C PHE A 100 32.64 -2.67 5.13
N ASP A 101 33.57 -2.97 6.04
CA ASP A 101 34.82 -2.23 6.15
C ASP A 101 35.73 -2.54 4.96
N SER A 102 36.09 -1.52 4.19
CA SER A 102 36.93 -1.60 2.98
C SER A 102 38.39 -2.07 3.31
N GLY A 103 38.77 -2.04 4.59
CA GLY A 103 40.12 -2.47 5.01
C GLY A 103 40.41 -3.96 4.82
N VAL A 104 39.37 -4.80 4.62
CA VAL A 104 39.48 -6.26 4.51
C VAL A 104 39.09 -6.76 3.10
N ASN A 105 38.90 -5.88 2.12
CA ASN A 105 38.39 -6.21 0.76
C ASN A 105 37.07 -7.02 0.75
N MET A 106 36.26 -6.90 1.79
CA MET A 106 34.96 -7.55 1.92
C MET A 106 33.85 -6.53 1.64
N ASN A 107 33.64 -6.20 0.37
CA ASN A 107 32.60 -5.27 -0.04
C ASN A 107 31.44 -6.00 -0.73
N VAL A 108 30.24 -5.43 -0.64
CA VAL A 108 29.12 -5.87 -1.47
C VAL A 108 29.44 -5.60 -2.95
N SER A 109 29.13 -6.56 -3.80
CA SER A 109 29.29 -6.40 -5.25
C SER A 109 28.55 -5.15 -5.75
N PRO A 110 29.23 -4.22 -6.48
CA PRO A 110 28.56 -3.02 -7.02
C PRO A 110 27.36 -3.35 -7.92
N ALA A 111 27.44 -4.44 -8.67
CA ALA A 111 26.34 -4.91 -9.51
C ALA A 111 25.10 -5.27 -8.65
N LEU A 112 25.33 -5.85 -7.47
CA LEU A 112 24.25 -6.19 -6.55
C LEU A 112 23.63 -4.95 -5.91
N ILE A 113 24.42 -3.92 -5.58
CA ILE A 113 23.93 -2.64 -5.07
C ILE A 113 23.04 -1.97 -6.11
N VAL A 114 23.48 -1.91 -7.37
CA VAL A 114 22.69 -1.32 -8.47
C VAL A 114 21.40 -2.11 -8.70
N ALA A 115 21.49 -3.43 -8.83
CA ALA A 115 20.33 -4.29 -9.08
C ALA A 115 19.29 -4.17 -7.96
N SER A 116 19.72 -4.22 -6.69
CA SER A 116 18.83 -4.09 -5.55
C SER A 116 18.19 -2.70 -5.43
N SER A 117 18.94 -1.63 -5.73
CA SER A 117 18.43 -0.27 -5.76
C SER A 117 17.31 -0.10 -6.80
N LEU A 118 17.50 -0.69 -7.99
CA LEU A 118 16.47 -0.69 -9.03
C LEU A 118 15.23 -1.50 -8.63
N ILE A 119 15.43 -2.66 -8.00
CA ILE A 119 14.34 -3.49 -7.49
C ILE A 119 13.55 -2.74 -6.42
N LEU A 120 14.23 -2.13 -5.44
CA LEU A 120 13.58 -1.36 -4.37
C LEU A 120 12.80 -0.17 -4.93
N ALA A 121 13.37 0.60 -5.87
CA ALA A 121 12.70 1.70 -6.52
C ALA A 121 11.45 1.24 -7.28
N ALA A 122 11.60 0.23 -8.15
CA ALA A 122 10.50 -0.33 -8.93
C ALA A 122 9.39 -0.89 -8.04
N PHE A 123 9.78 -1.61 -6.99
CA PHE A 123 8.84 -2.20 -6.03
C PHE A 123 8.07 -1.12 -5.25
N THR A 124 8.74 -0.07 -4.77
CA THR A 124 8.08 1.04 -4.07
C THR A 124 7.11 1.78 -4.99
N ILE A 125 7.51 2.07 -6.24
CA ILE A 125 6.63 2.69 -7.24
C ILE A 125 5.42 1.80 -7.52
N PHE A 126 5.60 0.49 -7.63
CA PHE A 126 4.52 -0.47 -7.81
C PHE A 126 3.54 -0.46 -6.64
N LEU A 127 4.03 -0.44 -5.40
CA LEU A 127 3.18 -0.35 -4.21
C LEU A 127 2.40 0.98 -4.15
N LEU A 128 3.04 2.11 -4.50
CA LEU A 128 2.36 3.40 -4.61
C LEU A 128 1.24 3.36 -5.65
N TYR A 129 1.49 2.79 -6.83
CA TYR A 129 0.48 2.63 -7.86
C TYR A 129 -0.73 1.82 -7.37
N LEU A 130 -0.49 0.69 -6.69
CA LEU A 130 -1.57 -0.13 -6.10
C LEU A 130 -2.36 0.66 -5.04
N GLY A 131 -1.67 1.38 -4.17
CA GLY A 131 -2.30 2.22 -3.13
C GLY A 131 -3.19 3.31 -3.72
N LEU A 132 -2.71 4.05 -4.72
CA LEU A 132 -3.48 5.08 -5.41
C LEU A 132 -4.69 4.51 -6.16
N LYS A 133 -4.52 3.35 -6.81
CA LYS A 133 -5.62 2.65 -7.50
C LYS A 133 -6.70 2.20 -6.51
N ALA A 134 -6.31 1.66 -5.36
CA ALA A 134 -7.25 1.26 -4.32
C ALA A 134 -8.03 2.45 -3.74
N GLN A 135 -7.38 3.60 -3.53
CA GLN A 135 -8.03 4.83 -3.07
C GLN A 135 -9.02 5.40 -4.10
N ARG A 136 -8.68 5.35 -5.38
CA ARG A 136 -9.56 5.81 -6.47
C ARG A 136 -10.83 4.98 -6.56
N ASN A 137 -10.72 3.67 -6.35
CA ASN A 137 -11.88 2.76 -6.38
C ASN A 137 -12.80 2.94 -5.17
N ARG A 138 -12.30 3.39 -4.02
CA ARG A 138 -13.12 3.68 -2.83
C ARG A 138 -14.09 4.85 -3.02
N LYS A 139 -13.81 5.79 -3.92
CA LYS A 139 -14.71 6.90 -4.24
C LYS A 139 -16.01 6.47 -4.94
N ALA A 140 -16.06 5.25 -5.48
CA ALA A 140 -17.25 4.68 -6.07
C ALA A 140 -18.13 3.90 -5.06
N SER A 141 -17.71 3.74 -3.82
CA SER A 141 -18.39 2.97 -2.77
C SER A 141 -18.90 3.88 -1.65
N GLY A 142 -19.64 4.89 -1.99
CA GLY A 142 -20.33 5.75 -1.03
C GLY A 142 -21.75 6.01 -1.53
N THR A 143 -22.52 6.80 -0.79
CA THR A 143 -23.86 7.24 -1.17
C THR A 143 -23.95 7.70 -2.63
N ASN A 144 -22.84 8.26 -3.19
CA ASN A 144 -22.75 8.65 -4.60
C ASN A 144 -22.89 7.49 -5.60
N ALA A 145 -22.69 6.23 -5.17
CA ALA A 145 -22.91 5.05 -6.01
C ALA A 145 -24.40 4.80 -6.30
N LEU A 146 -25.29 5.45 -5.55
CA LEU A 146 -26.74 5.38 -5.75
C LEU A 146 -27.24 6.33 -6.84
N ILE A 147 -26.47 7.34 -7.23
CA ILE A 147 -26.86 8.27 -8.30
C ILE A 147 -26.98 7.49 -9.61
N GLY A 148 -28.13 7.66 -10.29
CA GLY A 148 -28.48 6.92 -11.51
C GLY A 148 -29.05 5.52 -11.27
N ARG A 149 -29.14 5.04 -10.02
CA ARG A 149 -29.78 3.76 -9.71
C ARG A 149 -31.29 3.91 -9.68
N GLN A 150 -31.97 2.86 -10.08
CA GLN A 150 -33.42 2.75 -10.03
C GLN A 150 -33.88 2.10 -8.72
N GLY A 151 -35.02 2.49 -8.24
CA GLY A 151 -35.68 1.95 -7.08
C GLY A 151 -37.19 2.01 -7.18
N ILE A 152 -37.88 1.70 -6.11
CA ILE A 152 -39.34 1.67 -6.03
C ILE A 152 -39.76 2.54 -4.84
N ALA A 153 -40.80 3.39 -5.05
CA ALA A 153 -41.44 4.14 -3.97
C ALA A 153 -42.19 3.17 -3.05
N LEU A 154 -41.94 3.25 -1.75
CA LEU A 154 -42.57 2.38 -0.75
C LEU A 154 -43.90 2.95 -0.22
N GLN A 155 -44.15 4.19 -0.51
CA GLN A 155 -45.38 4.93 -0.15
C GLN A 155 -45.58 6.06 -1.14
N ASP A 156 -46.79 6.67 -1.12
CA ASP A 156 -47.08 7.85 -1.92
C ASP A 156 -46.14 9.00 -1.54
N MET A 157 -45.43 9.55 -2.54
CA MET A 157 -44.49 10.65 -2.36
C MET A 157 -45.12 11.95 -2.82
N PHE A 158 -45.28 12.89 -1.90
CA PHE A 158 -45.79 14.24 -2.25
C PHE A 158 -44.58 15.17 -2.51
N PRO A 159 -44.78 16.18 -3.39
CA PRO A 159 -43.70 17.12 -3.72
C PRO A 159 -43.05 17.74 -2.46
N ASN A 160 -41.73 17.76 -2.42
CA ASN A 160 -40.91 18.31 -1.33
C ASN A 160 -41.15 17.68 0.07
N THR A 161 -41.82 16.54 0.12
CA THR A 161 -42.03 15.79 1.37
C THR A 161 -41.08 14.59 1.45
N GLN A 162 -40.57 14.36 2.65
CA GLN A 162 -39.65 13.22 2.89
C GLN A 162 -40.47 11.92 2.92
N SER A 163 -40.10 10.96 2.08
CA SER A 163 -40.72 9.66 1.92
C SER A 163 -39.65 8.55 1.88
N GLU A 164 -40.07 7.29 1.79
CA GLU A 164 -39.14 6.15 1.70
C GLU A 164 -39.16 5.49 0.33
N VAL A 165 -37.98 5.14 -0.15
CA VAL A 165 -37.78 4.38 -1.39
C VAL A 165 -36.89 3.18 -1.13
N LYS A 166 -37.08 2.11 -1.90
CA LYS A 166 -36.25 0.92 -1.86
C LYS A 166 -35.30 0.92 -3.07
N ILE A 167 -33.97 1.03 -2.79
CA ILE A 167 -32.95 1.04 -3.83
C ILE A 167 -31.92 -0.03 -3.50
N MET A 168 -31.62 -0.91 -4.46
CA MET A 168 -30.69 -2.04 -4.30
C MET A 168 -30.99 -2.95 -3.08
N GLY A 169 -32.28 -3.04 -2.69
CA GLY A 169 -32.71 -3.85 -1.54
C GLY A 169 -32.70 -3.13 -0.19
N GLU A 170 -32.18 -1.92 -0.12
CA GLU A 170 -32.10 -1.10 1.09
C GLU A 170 -33.16 0.00 1.11
N HIS A 171 -33.61 0.40 2.30
CA HIS A 171 -34.57 1.49 2.51
C HIS A 171 -33.82 2.82 2.67
N TRP A 172 -34.20 3.79 1.86
CA TRP A 172 -33.58 5.11 1.83
C TRP A 172 -34.66 6.21 1.96
N ARG A 173 -34.29 7.27 2.66
CA ARG A 173 -35.09 8.48 2.67
C ARG A 173 -34.97 9.21 1.33
N ALA A 174 -36.07 9.63 0.75
CA ALA A 174 -36.07 10.31 -0.53
C ALA A 174 -37.04 11.48 -0.54
N ILE A 175 -36.73 12.48 -1.36
CA ILE A 175 -37.59 13.62 -1.67
C ILE A 175 -37.74 13.68 -3.19
N SER A 176 -38.97 13.96 -3.65
CA SER A 176 -39.28 14.23 -5.06
C SER A 176 -39.86 15.62 -5.22
N ASN A 177 -39.68 16.23 -6.38
CA ASN A 177 -40.34 17.48 -6.76
C ASN A 177 -41.73 17.25 -7.39
N GLU A 178 -42.09 16.00 -7.64
CA GLU A 178 -43.33 15.58 -8.27
C GLU A 178 -44.06 14.52 -7.44
N PHE A 179 -45.35 14.34 -7.70
CA PHE A 179 -46.10 13.26 -7.06
C PHE A 179 -45.74 11.91 -7.69
N ILE A 180 -45.36 10.95 -6.85
CA ILE A 180 -45.01 9.59 -7.22
C ILE A 180 -45.84 8.64 -6.38
N LYS A 181 -46.59 7.75 -7.03
CA LYS A 181 -47.47 6.79 -6.36
C LYS A 181 -46.64 5.63 -5.80
N GLU A 182 -47.12 5.04 -4.72
CA GLU A 182 -46.58 3.78 -4.18
C GLU A 182 -46.43 2.72 -5.28
N GLY A 183 -45.27 2.05 -5.31
CA GLY A 183 -44.90 1.01 -6.29
C GLY A 183 -44.34 1.55 -7.60
N GLU A 184 -44.35 2.85 -7.86
CA GLU A 184 -43.74 3.41 -9.07
C GLU A 184 -42.21 3.41 -9.01
N THR A 185 -41.60 3.28 -10.21
CA THR A 185 -40.14 3.25 -10.35
C THR A 185 -39.57 4.66 -10.33
N VAL A 186 -38.55 4.86 -9.53
CA VAL A 186 -37.84 6.12 -9.38
C VAL A 186 -36.37 5.97 -9.75
N ILE A 187 -35.76 7.07 -10.18
CA ILE A 187 -34.31 7.16 -10.42
C ILE A 187 -33.69 8.19 -9.48
N VAL A 188 -32.53 7.86 -8.89
CA VAL A 188 -31.80 8.79 -8.06
C VAL A 188 -31.04 9.79 -8.93
N LYS A 189 -31.37 11.06 -8.81
CA LYS A 189 -30.71 12.16 -9.54
C LYS A 189 -29.60 12.79 -8.73
N ASN A 190 -29.78 12.93 -7.43
CA ASN A 190 -28.79 13.55 -6.57
C ASN A 190 -28.95 13.04 -5.13
N ILE A 191 -27.99 13.38 -4.28
CA ILE A 191 -28.00 13.03 -2.85
C ILE A 191 -27.59 14.27 -2.08
N LYS A 192 -28.40 14.61 -1.10
CA LYS A 192 -28.11 15.69 -0.16
C LYS A 192 -28.06 15.10 1.23
N ASP A 193 -26.88 15.12 1.85
CA ASP A 193 -26.60 14.44 3.12
C ASP A 193 -26.92 12.93 3.04
N LEU A 194 -27.95 12.44 3.69
CA LEU A 194 -28.43 11.06 3.67
C LEU A 194 -29.82 10.92 3.01
N THR A 195 -30.28 11.95 2.29
CA THR A 195 -31.57 11.96 1.62
C THR A 195 -31.38 11.96 0.11
N LEU A 196 -32.04 11.04 -0.58
CA LEU A 196 -31.99 10.90 -2.02
C LEU A 196 -32.95 11.90 -2.67
N ILE A 197 -32.50 12.54 -3.73
CA ILE A 197 -33.39 13.32 -4.61
C ILE A 197 -33.74 12.42 -5.79
N VAL A 198 -35.00 12.07 -5.92
CA VAL A 198 -35.50 11.12 -6.91
C VAL A 198 -36.52 11.75 -7.87
N GLU A 199 -36.56 11.19 -9.08
CA GLU A 199 -37.53 11.54 -10.10
C GLU A 199 -38.25 10.26 -10.58
N LYS A 200 -39.46 10.39 -11.04
CA LYS A 200 -40.21 9.29 -11.64
C LYS A 200 -39.66 8.92 -13.00
N ILE A 201 -39.60 7.63 -13.29
CA ILE A 201 -39.25 7.12 -14.63
C ILE A 201 -40.54 7.00 -15.43
N HIS A 202 -40.63 7.72 -16.52
CA HIS A 202 -41.75 7.67 -17.48
C HIS A 202 -41.57 6.51 -18.46
#